data_d45e5653c7214f2e5f3a2779b4f44e7f
#
_entry.id   d45e5653c7214f2e5f3a2779b4f44e7f
#
_cell.length_a   1.000
_cell.length_b   1.000
_cell.length_c   1.000
_cell.angle_alpha   90.00
_cell.angle_beta   90.00
_cell.angle_gamma   90.00
#
_symmetry.space_group_name_H-M   'P 1'
#
loop_
_entity.id
_entity.type
_entity.pdbx_description
1 polymer ?
#
loop_
_entity_poly.entity_id
_entity_poly.type
_entity_poly.pdbx_seq_one_letter_code
_entity_poly.pdbx_strand_id
1 'polypeptide(L)'
;MDKPHKPMEMALLDAALGAARQLGLDARLEERKPGLKGGRAGALVRIGRAGKGKLYLAEVKRQLRPETLGVALHQMDRFNKPGLLIADHITPLVAASLRVQGVAFLDAAGNAYINQPDLLVWVTGQKPVHKLAAPTLGRAFQPSGLQAVFALLCNPQWVNLPYRELAGMAGVAHGTVGWVLQDLQQQGFVADLDGKRGTRKLFDGERLLALWVDAYARQLRPRTLLGRYFVPTLDGWQDWPLAKHGAQWGSEPAGDLLTQYLTPGELTIYADKMPGQLAARYRFTQQADVGHKAIVDLRRRFWHFPGDEAAKPTVPPVLVYADLLATGDARCIETARRMYEDHVARPLRKN
;
A
#
# COMPACT_ATOMS: atom_id res chain seq x y z
N MET A 1 -18.51 16.93 13.96
CA MET A 1 -18.19 17.64 12.70
C MET A 1 -17.72 16.63 11.67
N ASP A 2 -18.47 16.44 10.61
CA ASP A 2 -18.21 15.45 9.57
C ASP A 2 -16.98 15.83 8.74
N LYS A 3 -16.04 14.89 8.60
CA LYS A 3 -14.74 15.09 7.96
C LYS A 3 -14.88 15.27 6.43
N PRO A 4 -14.09 16.17 5.79
CA PRO A 4 -14.22 16.55 4.38
C PRO A 4 -13.97 15.43 3.34
N HIS A 5 -13.56 14.22 3.75
CA HIS A 5 -13.37 13.07 2.84
C HIS A 5 -14.67 12.31 2.51
N LYS A 6 -15.68 12.39 3.37
CA LYS A 6 -16.96 11.67 3.19
C LYS A 6 -17.79 12.13 1.97
N PRO A 7 -17.89 13.45 1.67
CA PRO A 7 -18.71 13.89 0.53
C PRO A 7 -18.14 13.42 -0.81
N MET A 8 -16.82 13.31 -0.93
CA MET A 8 -16.15 13.01 -2.19
C MET A 8 -16.21 11.52 -2.57
N GLU A 9 -16.04 10.60 -1.60
CA GLU A 9 -16.20 9.15 -1.85
C GLU A 9 -17.61 8.83 -2.31
N MET A 10 -18.60 9.52 -1.73
CA MET A 10 -20.00 9.37 -2.12
C MET A 10 -20.30 9.90 -3.51
N ALA A 11 -19.76 11.07 -3.87
CA ALA A 11 -19.91 11.62 -5.21
C ALA A 11 -19.28 10.71 -6.27
N LEU A 12 -18.13 10.10 -5.94
CA LEU A 12 -17.48 9.15 -6.82
C LEU A 12 -18.26 7.85 -6.99
N LEU A 13 -18.81 7.32 -5.88
CA LEU A 13 -19.70 6.16 -5.90
C LEU A 13 -20.93 6.43 -6.76
N ASP A 14 -21.60 7.56 -6.55
CA ASP A 14 -22.79 7.94 -7.29
C ASP A 14 -22.49 8.12 -8.80
N ALA A 15 -21.33 8.72 -9.13
CA ALA A 15 -20.90 8.89 -10.52
C ALA A 15 -20.63 7.53 -11.20
N ALA A 16 -19.92 6.61 -10.52
CA ALA A 16 -19.63 5.29 -11.06
C ALA A 16 -20.92 4.44 -11.24
N LEU A 17 -21.83 4.49 -10.28
CA LEU A 17 -23.14 3.83 -10.41
C LEU A 17 -23.99 4.47 -11.53
N GLY A 18 -23.90 5.80 -11.69
CA GLY A 18 -24.53 6.52 -12.81
C GLY A 18 -24.00 6.05 -14.16
N ALA A 19 -22.68 5.96 -14.32
CA ALA A 19 -22.02 5.45 -15.51
C ALA A 19 -22.42 3.97 -15.80
N ALA A 20 -22.49 3.13 -14.76
CA ALA A 20 -22.95 1.74 -14.90
C ALA A 20 -24.40 1.65 -15.41
N ARG A 21 -25.29 2.55 -14.96
CA ARG A 21 -26.69 2.61 -15.47
C ARG A 21 -26.73 3.02 -16.95
N GLN A 22 -25.84 3.91 -17.40
CA GLN A 22 -25.73 4.26 -18.81
C GLN A 22 -25.30 3.07 -19.70
N LEU A 23 -24.58 2.09 -19.13
CA LEU A 23 -24.28 0.81 -19.78
C LEU A 23 -25.46 -0.19 -19.77
N GLY A 24 -26.63 0.22 -19.28
CA GLY A 24 -27.82 -0.63 -19.18
C GLY A 24 -27.83 -1.58 -17.98
N LEU A 25 -26.97 -1.33 -16.97
CA LEU A 25 -26.96 -2.11 -15.73
C LEU A 25 -27.94 -1.56 -14.72
N ASP A 26 -28.59 -2.45 -13.96
CA ASP A 26 -29.30 -2.09 -12.73
C ASP A 26 -28.26 -1.98 -11.60
N ALA A 27 -27.79 -0.75 -11.37
CA ALA A 27 -26.76 -0.44 -10.38
C ALA A 27 -27.34 0.43 -9.27
N ARG A 28 -27.44 -0.13 -8.04
CA ARG A 28 -28.09 0.53 -6.90
C ARG A 28 -27.23 0.48 -5.65
N LEU A 29 -27.26 1.57 -4.89
CA LEU A 29 -26.71 1.62 -3.54
C LEU A 29 -27.75 1.02 -2.57
N GLU A 30 -27.36 -0.04 -1.86
CA GLU A 30 -28.21 -0.70 -0.85
C GLU A 30 -27.93 -0.16 0.55
N GLU A 31 -26.67 -0.04 0.91
CA GLU A 31 -26.27 0.42 2.24
C GLU A 31 -24.98 1.24 2.18
N ARG A 32 -24.91 2.29 2.99
CA ARG A 32 -23.69 3.09 3.19
C ARG A 32 -22.93 2.56 4.39
N LYS A 33 -21.62 2.32 4.21
CA LYS A 33 -20.70 1.86 5.28
C LYS A 33 -21.25 0.65 6.05
N PRO A 34 -21.50 -0.47 5.37
CA PRO A 34 -21.92 -1.68 6.06
C PRO A 34 -20.88 -2.05 7.12
N GLY A 35 -21.38 -2.33 8.32
CA GLY A 35 -20.54 -2.80 9.43
C GLY A 35 -20.00 -4.19 9.12
N LEU A 36 -18.68 -4.32 9.02
CA LEU A 36 -18.01 -5.62 8.78
C LEU A 36 -17.16 -5.99 9.99
N LYS A 37 -17.19 -7.27 10.38
CA LYS A 37 -16.18 -7.81 11.31
C LYS A 37 -14.82 -7.73 10.63
N GLY A 38 -13.95 -6.83 11.10
CA GLY A 38 -12.56 -6.70 10.64
C GLY A 38 -12.30 -5.70 9.51
N GLY A 39 -13.27 -4.88 9.07
CA GLY A 39 -13.05 -3.84 8.05
C GLY A 39 -14.30 -3.02 7.75
N ARG A 40 -14.11 -1.88 7.08
CA ARG A 40 -15.22 -1.03 6.61
C ARG A 40 -15.19 -0.98 5.09
N ALA A 41 -16.18 -1.57 4.43
CA ALA A 41 -16.43 -1.28 3.03
C ALA A 41 -17.01 0.14 2.87
N GLY A 42 -16.76 0.79 1.75
CA GLY A 42 -17.33 2.09 1.43
C GLY A 42 -18.86 2.04 1.27
N ALA A 43 -19.38 0.97 0.63
CA ALA A 43 -20.80 0.79 0.38
C ALA A 43 -21.15 -0.68 0.11
N LEU A 44 -22.41 -1.03 0.29
CA LEU A 44 -23.04 -2.24 -0.24
C LEU A 44 -23.82 -1.84 -1.49
N VAL A 45 -23.49 -2.42 -2.64
CA VAL A 45 -24.14 -2.11 -3.91
C VAL A 45 -24.66 -3.36 -4.59
N ARG A 46 -25.76 -3.22 -5.32
CA ARG A 46 -26.34 -4.27 -6.16
C ARG A 46 -26.07 -3.95 -7.61
N ILE A 47 -25.51 -4.92 -8.34
CA ILE A 47 -25.24 -4.81 -9.77
C ILE A 47 -25.84 -5.98 -10.50
N GLY A 48 -26.62 -5.72 -11.56
CA GLY A 48 -27.22 -6.77 -12.36
C GLY A 48 -27.99 -6.25 -13.58
N ARG A 49 -28.97 -7.03 -14.01
CA ARG A 49 -29.90 -6.70 -15.10
C ARG A 49 -31.33 -7.02 -14.68
N ALA A 50 -32.30 -6.17 -15.09
CA ALA A 50 -33.73 -6.41 -14.97
C ALA A 50 -34.18 -6.90 -13.57
N GLY A 51 -33.74 -6.25 -12.51
CA GLY A 51 -34.12 -6.58 -11.14
C GLY A 51 -33.39 -7.80 -10.53
N LYS A 52 -32.62 -8.55 -11.33
CA LYS A 52 -31.75 -9.62 -10.85
C LYS A 52 -30.33 -9.09 -10.71
N GLY A 53 -29.82 -8.97 -9.49
CA GLY A 53 -28.49 -8.42 -9.27
C GLY A 53 -27.78 -9.06 -8.08
N LYS A 54 -26.45 -9.16 -8.20
CA LYS A 54 -25.56 -9.64 -7.14
C LYS A 54 -25.17 -8.48 -6.23
N LEU A 55 -25.04 -8.77 -4.94
CA LEU A 55 -24.57 -7.82 -3.94
C LEU A 55 -23.04 -7.84 -3.88
N TYR A 56 -22.46 -6.65 -3.88
CA TYR A 56 -21.02 -6.41 -3.76
C TYR A 56 -20.73 -5.47 -2.61
N LEU A 57 -19.63 -5.74 -1.92
CA LEU A 57 -19.03 -4.75 -1.02
C LEU A 57 -18.06 -3.89 -1.83
N ALA A 58 -18.36 -2.61 -1.92
CA ALA A 58 -17.60 -1.67 -2.72
C ALA A 58 -16.47 -1.03 -1.90
N GLU A 59 -15.25 -1.12 -2.41
CA GLU A 59 -14.10 -0.34 -1.98
C GLU A 59 -13.94 0.85 -2.93
N VAL A 60 -14.01 2.06 -2.40
CA VAL A 60 -13.95 3.28 -3.19
C VAL A 60 -12.55 3.87 -3.10
N LYS A 61 -11.87 3.95 -4.23
CA LYS A 61 -10.54 4.55 -4.38
C LYS A 61 -10.58 5.67 -5.40
N ARG A 62 -10.09 6.83 -5.03
CA ARG A 62 -10.11 7.96 -5.92
C ARG A 62 -9.21 7.76 -7.15
N GLN A 63 -7.98 7.32 -6.93
CA GLN A 63 -7.04 6.99 -7.99
C GLN A 63 -6.55 5.57 -7.77
N LEU A 64 -6.62 4.78 -8.82
CA LEU A 64 -6.08 3.44 -8.84
C LEU A 64 -4.91 3.41 -9.84
N ARG A 65 -3.75 3.02 -9.34
CA ARG A 65 -2.53 2.87 -10.14
C ARG A 65 -1.98 1.47 -9.92
N PRO A 66 -1.13 0.95 -10.81
CA PRO A 66 -0.49 -0.36 -10.62
C PRO A 66 0.13 -0.51 -9.23
N GLU A 67 0.85 0.51 -8.75
CA GLU A 67 1.58 0.51 -7.47
C GLU A 67 0.65 0.52 -6.24
N THR A 68 -0.62 0.90 -6.40
CA THR A 68 -1.60 0.96 -5.30
C THR A 68 -2.69 -0.10 -5.41
N LEU A 69 -2.68 -0.87 -6.50
CA LEU A 69 -3.66 -1.92 -6.75
C LEU A 69 -3.64 -2.99 -5.65
N GLY A 70 -2.46 -3.47 -5.27
CA GLY A 70 -2.30 -4.47 -4.23
C GLY A 70 -2.92 -4.07 -2.90
N VAL A 71 -2.78 -2.78 -2.52
CA VAL A 71 -3.41 -2.24 -1.29
C VAL A 71 -4.93 -2.35 -1.35
N ALA A 72 -5.53 -1.94 -2.46
CA ALA A 72 -6.98 -1.99 -2.64
C ALA A 72 -7.50 -3.43 -2.60
N LEU A 73 -6.82 -4.34 -3.27
CA LEU A 73 -7.17 -5.77 -3.30
C LEU A 73 -7.08 -6.39 -1.91
N HIS A 74 -5.97 -6.15 -1.18
CA HIS A 74 -5.83 -6.67 0.17
C HIS A 74 -6.91 -6.15 1.14
N GLN A 75 -7.35 -4.91 0.97
CA GLN A 75 -8.47 -4.38 1.76
C GLN A 75 -9.79 -5.10 1.45
N MET A 76 -10.02 -5.47 0.19
CA MET A 76 -11.22 -6.20 -0.24
C MET A 76 -11.26 -7.66 0.23
N ASP A 77 -10.12 -8.29 0.53
CA ASP A 77 -10.06 -9.68 1.02
C ASP A 77 -10.79 -9.90 2.34
N ARG A 78 -10.95 -8.84 3.12
CA ARG A 78 -11.69 -8.87 4.39
C ARG A 78 -13.21 -8.87 4.19
N PHE A 79 -13.66 -8.79 2.96
CA PHE A 79 -15.08 -8.75 2.65
C PHE A 79 -15.67 -10.17 2.71
N ASN A 80 -16.80 -10.30 3.39
CA ASN A 80 -17.58 -11.54 3.44
C ASN A 80 -18.55 -11.71 2.24
N LYS A 81 -18.44 -10.82 1.27
CA LYS A 81 -19.19 -10.81 0.00
C LYS A 81 -18.24 -10.49 -1.14
N PRO A 82 -18.63 -10.74 -2.39
CA PRO A 82 -17.84 -10.32 -3.55
C PRO A 82 -17.46 -8.84 -3.47
N GLY A 83 -16.19 -8.55 -3.70
CA GLY A 83 -15.68 -7.18 -3.74
C GLY A 83 -15.96 -6.51 -5.08
N LEU A 84 -16.19 -5.20 -5.04
CA LEU A 84 -16.28 -4.32 -6.20
C LEU A 84 -15.35 -3.14 -5.98
N LEU A 85 -14.43 -2.92 -6.89
CA LEU A 85 -13.56 -1.76 -6.84
C LEU A 85 -14.20 -0.59 -7.60
N ILE A 86 -14.30 0.56 -6.95
CA ILE A 86 -14.82 1.79 -7.54
C ILE A 86 -13.75 2.86 -7.57
N ALA A 87 -13.51 3.48 -8.73
CA ALA A 87 -12.52 4.54 -8.89
C ALA A 87 -13.03 5.71 -9.74
N ASP A 88 -12.29 6.83 -9.74
CA ASP A 88 -12.55 7.96 -10.63
C ASP A 88 -12.28 7.54 -12.09
N HIS A 89 -11.11 6.93 -12.30
CA HIS A 89 -10.73 6.40 -13.60
C HIS A 89 -9.81 5.19 -13.45
N ILE A 90 -10.10 4.14 -14.22
CA ILE A 90 -9.30 2.93 -14.32
C ILE A 90 -8.66 2.84 -15.69
N THR A 91 -7.31 2.95 -15.73
CA THR A 91 -6.58 2.86 -16.99
C THR A 91 -6.67 1.47 -17.60
N PRO A 92 -6.53 1.32 -18.95
CA PRO A 92 -6.57 0.00 -19.58
C PRO A 92 -5.60 -1.02 -19.00
N LEU A 93 -4.41 -0.60 -18.57
CA LEU A 93 -3.42 -1.46 -17.94
C LEU A 93 -3.93 -2.01 -16.59
N VAL A 94 -4.47 -1.15 -15.74
CA VAL A 94 -5.05 -1.54 -14.45
C VAL A 94 -6.29 -2.41 -14.66
N ALA A 95 -7.15 -2.07 -15.64
CA ALA A 95 -8.33 -2.84 -15.97
C ALA A 95 -7.97 -4.27 -16.41
N ALA A 96 -6.93 -4.43 -17.25
CA ALA A 96 -6.44 -5.74 -17.66
C ALA A 96 -5.93 -6.58 -16.46
N SER A 97 -5.16 -5.96 -15.56
CA SER A 97 -4.68 -6.62 -14.34
C SER A 97 -5.83 -7.06 -13.44
N LEU A 98 -6.82 -6.21 -13.20
CA LEU A 98 -8.03 -6.54 -12.42
C LEU A 98 -8.82 -7.70 -13.03
N ARG A 99 -8.97 -7.70 -14.35
CA ARG A 99 -9.67 -8.77 -15.07
C ARG A 99 -8.96 -10.11 -14.91
N VAL A 100 -7.64 -10.14 -15.07
CA VAL A 100 -6.84 -11.38 -14.88
C VAL A 100 -7.01 -11.93 -13.47
N GLN A 101 -7.13 -11.06 -12.47
CA GLN A 101 -7.36 -11.43 -11.07
C GLN A 101 -8.84 -11.68 -10.73
N GLY A 102 -9.76 -11.59 -11.71
CA GLY A 102 -11.20 -11.81 -11.51
C GLY A 102 -11.89 -10.76 -10.65
N VAL A 103 -11.29 -9.57 -10.50
CA VAL A 103 -11.80 -8.52 -9.62
C VAL A 103 -12.76 -7.61 -10.37
N ALA A 104 -14.01 -7.55 -9.91
CA ALA A 104 -15.03 -6.66 -10.47
C ALA A 104 -14.70 -5.20 -10.19
N PHE A 105 -14.94 -4.32 -11.17
CA PHE A 105 -14.75 -2.89 -11.01
C PHE A 105 -15.75 -2.06 -11.82
N LEU A 106 -15.95 -0.82 -11.36
CA LEU A 106 -16.63 0.27 -12.05
C LEU A 106 -15.82 1.56 -11.88
N ASP A 107 -15.83 2.45 -12.87
CA ASP A 107 -15.31 3.79 -12.67
C ASP A 107 -16.31 4.89 -13.13
N ALA A 108 -16.02 6.13 -12.74
CA ALA A 108 -16.87 7.27 -13.07
C ALA A 108 -16.82 7.65 -14.56
N ALA A 109 -15.82 7.17 -15.31
CA ALA A 109 -15.69 7.38 -16.75
C ALA A 109 -16.50 6.37 -17.58
N GLY A 110 -17.02 5.29 -16.95
CA GLY A 110 -17.79 4.24 -17.63
C GLY A 110 -16.98 3.00 -17.99
N ASN A 111 -15.73 2.85 -17.49
CA ASN A 111 -15.04 1.58 -17.58
C ASN A 111 -15.61 0.60 -16.56
N ALA A 112 -15.77 -0.66 -16.95
CA ALA A 112 -16.44 -1.66 -16.13
C ALA A 112 -15.93 -3.07 -16.40
N TYR A 113 -15.82 -3.88 -15.36
CA TYR A 113 -15.71 -5.33 -15.45
C TYR A 113 -16.63 -5.97 -14.40
N ILE A 114 -17.64 -6.67 -14.90
CA ILE A 114 -18.54 -7.50 -14.06
C ILE A 114 -18.60 -8.88 -14.70
N ASN A 115 -18.35 -9.90 -13.91
CA ASN A 115 -18.45 -11.29 -14.35
C ASN A 115 -19.37 -12.05 -13.38
N GLN A 116 -20.55 -12.38 -13.86
CA GLN A 116 -21.59 -13.15 -13.16
C GLN A 116 -22.08 -14.25 -14.11
N PRO A 117 -22.74 -15.32 -13.62
CA PRO A 117 -23.23 -16.39 -14.46
C PRO A 117 -24.02 -15.92 -15.67
N ASP A 118 -24.88 -14.91 -15.49
CA ASP A 118 -25.80 -14.43 -16.52
C ASP A 118 -25.41 -13.02 -17.07
N LEU A 119 -24.24 -12.48 -16.68
CA LEU A 119 -23.84 -11.13 -17.02
C LEU A 119 -22.35 -10.97 -17.12
N LEU A 120 -21.85 -10.77 -18.34
CA LEU A 120 -20.48 -10.34 -18.60
C LEU A 120 -20.48 -8.90 -19.13
N VAL A 121 -19.81 -8.01 -18.40
CA VAL A 121 -19.55 -6.63 -18.83
C VAL A 121 -18.05 -6.43 -18.90
N TRP A 122 -17.55 -5.95 -20.02
CA TRP A 122 -16.16 -5.56 -20.22
C TRP A 122 -16.08 -4.30 -21.07
N VAL A 123 -15.85 -3.17 -20.43
CA VAL A 123 -15.68 -1.85 -21.06
C VAL A 123 -14.38 -1.22 -20.55
N THR A 124 -13.54 -0.79 -21.47
CA THR A 124 -12.27 -0.12 -21.14
C THR A 124 -11.97 0.99 -22.15
N GLY A 125 -11.08 1.91 -21.76
CA GLY A 125 -10.61 2.98 -22.63
C GLY A 125 -11.48 4.24 -22.60
N GLN A 126 -12.54 4.26 -21.81
CA GLN A 126 -13.31 5.49 -21.55
C GLN A 126 -12.44 6.48 -20.78
N LYS A 127 -12.44 7.74 -21.21
CA LYS A 127 -11.66 8.82 -20.59
C LYS A 127 -12.52 9.66 -19.66
N PRO A 128 -12.02 10.12 -18.51
CA PRO A 128 -12.78 10.99 -17.62
C PRO A 128 -13.08 12.32 -18.30
N VAL A 129 -14.34 12.76 -18.20
CA VAL A 129 -14.79 14.05 -18.71
C VAL A 129 -14.25 15.20 -17.82
N HIS A 130 -14.12 14.96 -16.53
CA HIS A 130 -13.59 15.92 -15.55
C HIS A 130 -12.53 15.26 -14.66
N LYS A 131 -11.37 15.92 -14.52
CA LYS A 131 -10.40 15.52 -13.50
C LYS A 131 -10.83 16.10 -12.16
N LEU A 132 -11.27 15.24 -11.25
CA LEU A 132 -11.48 15.66 -9.86
C LEU A 132 -10.14 16.14 -9.28
N ALA A 133 -10.11 17.38 -8.73
CA ALA A 133 -8.90 17.94 -8.13
C ALA A 133 -8.39 17.03 -6.99
N ALA A 134 -7.07 16.74 -6.90
CA ALA A 134 -6.51 15.86 -5.90
C ALA A 134 -6.70 16.46 -4.49
N PRO A 135 -7.29 15.73 -3.49
CA PRO A 135 -7.18 16.18 -2.12
C PRO A 135 -5.70 16.21 -1.78
N THR A 136 -5.24 17.31 -1.23
CA THR A 136 -3.94 17.36 -0.57
C THR A 136 -4.01 16.46 0.66
N LEU A 137 -3.42 15.29 0.60
CA LEU A 137 -3.10 14.53 1.80
C LEU A 137 -2.26 15.45 2.70
N GLY A 138 -2.57 15.47 3.99
CA GLY A 138 -1.86 16.30 4.96
C GLY A 138 -0.34 16.09 4.95
N ARG A 139 0.38 16.91 5.69
CA ARG A 139 1.85 16.85 5.76
C ARG A 139 2.40 15.50 6.22
N ALA A 140 1.65 14.76 7.03
CA ALA A 140 1.98 13.40 7.45
C ALA A 140 2.19 12.43 6.27
N PHE A 141 1.56 12.68 5.14
CA PHE A 141 1.62 11.84 3.95
C PHE A 141 2.50 12.42 2.82
N GLN A 142 3.29 13.45 3.11
CA GLN A 142 4.37 13.91 2.24
C GLN A 142 5.66 13.10 2.52
N PRO A 143 6.66 13.08 1.64
CA PRO A 143 7.81 12.17 1.76
C PRO A 143 8.49 12.13 3.12
N SER A 144 8.81 13.30 3.71
CA SER A 144 9.41 13.34 5.06
C SER A 144 8.41 12.98 6.16
N GLY A 145 7.12 13.31 5.99
CA GLY A 145 6.07 12.89 6.90
C GLY A 145 5.89 11.38 6.89
N LEU A 146 5.93 10.74 5.70
CA LEU A 146 5.84 9.29 5.56
C LEU A 146 6.97 8.56 6.30
N GLN A 147 8.18 9.13 6.38
CA GLN A 147 9.27 8.55 7.17
C GLN A 147 8.94 8.57 8.68
N ALA A 148 8.38 9.67 9.19
CA ALA A 148 7.97 9.77 10.58
C ALA A 148 6.77 8.84 10.90
N VAL A 149 5.78 8.77 10.01
CA VAL A 149 4.64 7.84 10.16
C VAL A 149 5.10 6.38 10.11
N PHE A 150 6.09 6.05 9.28
CA PHE A 150 6.71 4.72 9.24
C PHE A 150 7.28 4.31 10.59
N ALA A 151 8.03 5.21 11.24
CA ALA A 151 8.56 4.94 12.57
C ALA A 151 7.45 4.64 13.58
N LEU A 152 6.35 5.40 13.55
CA LEU A 152 5.19 5.17 14.41
C LEU A 152 4.42 3.88 14.09
N LEU A 153 4.35 3.48 12.82
CA LEU A 153 3.74 2.21 12.42
C LEU A 153 4.60 1.00 12.85
N CYS A 154 5.93 1.13 12.79
CA CYS A 154 6.84 0.10 13.27
C CYS A 154 6.83 -0.01 14.80
N ASN A 155 6.68 1.10 15.51
CA ASN A 155 6.61 1.14 16.96
C ASN A 155 5.67 2.25 17.45
N PRO A 156 4.39 1.93 17.63
CA PRO A 156 3.37 2.91 18.02
C PRO A 156 3.64 3.65 19.33
N GLN A 157 4.39 3.04 20.28
CA GLN A 157 4.73 3.69 21.55
C GLN A 157 5.68 4.88 21.37
N TRP A 158 6.39 4.95 20.24
CA TRP A 158 7.28 6.08 19.95
C TRP A 158 6.55 7.41 19.74
N VAL A 159 5.24 7.40 19.67
CA VAL A 159 4.41 8.62 19.69
C VAL A 159 4.67 9.50 20.93
N ASN A 160 5.20 8.90 22.01
CA ASN A 160 5.53 9.56 23.27
C ASN A 160 7.00 9.98 23.38
N LEU A 161 7.87 9.60 22.46
CA LEU A 161 9.26 10.00 22.47
C LEU A 161 9.44 11.51 22.30
N PRO A 162 10.54 12.09 22.83
CA PRO A 162 10.94 13.44 22.49
C PRO A 162 11.04 13.60 20.95
N TYR A 163 10.54 14.71 20.43
CA TYR A 163 10.51 14.97 18.96
C TYR A 163 11.88 14.83 18.32
N ARG A 164 12.95 15.21 19.04
CA ARG A 164 14.33 15.11 18.54
C ARG A 164 14.75 13.66 18.35
N GLU A 165 14.36 12.79 19.29
CA GLU A 165 14.68 11.37 19.25
C GLU A 165 13.93 10.67 18.14
N LEU A 166 12.59 10.88 18.04
CA LEU A 166 11.79 10.34 16.95
C LEU A 166 12.26 10.86 15.58
N ALA A 167 12.69 12.11 15.48
CA ALA A 167 13.23 12.68 14.25
C ALA A 167 14.53 11.98 13.81
N GLY A 168 15.43 11.70 14.76
CA GLY A 168 16.65 10.93 14.50
C GLY A 168 16.35 9.52 13.98
N MET A 169 15.43 8.81 14.64
CA MET A 169 15.01 7.47 14.21
C MET A 169 14.34 7.46 12.84
N ALA A 170 13.52 8.46 12.54
CA ALA A 170 12.82 8.57 11.28
C ALA A 170 13.66 9.16 10.14
N GLY A 171 14.89 9.63 10.42
CA GLY A 171 15.73 10.29 9.42
C GLY A 171 15.18 11.61 8.88
N VAL A 172 14.46 12.39 9.73
CA VAL A 172 13.82 13.63 9.33
C VAL A 172 14.24 14.82 10.20
N ALA A 173 13.97 16.03 9.73
CA ALA A 173 14.18 17.23 10.55
C ALA A 173 13.24 17.25 11.76
N HIS A 174 13.72 17.77 12.91
CA HIS A 174 12.94 17.86 14.15
C HIS A 174 11.56 18.53 13.99
N GLY A 175 11.47 19.61 13.23
CA GLY A 175 10.20 20.29 12.97
C GLY A 175 9.17 19.45 12.21
N THR A 176 9.62 18.46 11.44
CA THR A 176 8.74 17.53 10.69
C THR A 176 7.88 16.71 11.65
N VAL A 177 8.47 16.23 12.75
CA VAL A 177 7.75 15.40 13.73
C VAL A 177 6.58 16.16 14.35
N GLY A 178 6.79 17.44 14.72
CA GLY A 178 5.71 18.28 15.28
C GLY A 178 4.53 18.42 14.31
N TRP A 179 4.82 18.73 13.05
CA TRP A 179 3.78 18.84 12.01
C TRP A 179 3.06 17.54 11.73
N VAL A 180 3.79 16.43 11.72
CA VAL A 180 3.20 15.08 11.50
C VAL A 180 2.26 14.72 12.63
N LEU A 181 2.69 14.88 13.88
CA LEU A 181 1.85 14.55 15.04
C LEU A 181 0.61 15.44 15.10
N GLN A 182 0.73 16.73 14.81
CA GLN A 182 -0.40 17.65 14.72
C GLN A 182 -1.40 17.21 13.63
N ASP A 183 -0.90 16.87 12.44
CA ASP A 183 -1.74 16.41 11.32
C ASP A 183 -2.43 15.08 11.66
N LEU A 184 -1.72 14.12 12.25
CA LEU A 184 -2.30 12.85 12.70
C LEU A 184 -3.35 13.06 13.81
N GLN A 185 -3.15 14.03 14.69
CA GLN A 185 -4.12 14.41 15.72
C GLN A 185 -5.38 15.01 15.10
N GLN A 186 -5.25 15.93 14.15
CA GLN A 186 -6.38 16.50 13.41
C GLN A 186 -7.18 15.44 12.64
N GLN A 187 -6.49 14.40 12.14
CA GLN A 187 -7.12 13.28 11.44
C GLN A 187 -7.66 12.18 12.38
N GLY A 188 -7.45 12.32 13.70
CA GLY A 188 -7.92 11.39 14.72
C GLY A 188 -7.12 10.09 14.81
N PHE A 189 -5.86 10.09 14.34
CA PHE A 189 -4.94 8.96 14.51
C PHE A 189 -4.11 9.05 15.79
N VAL A 190 -3.99 10.23 16.37
CA VAL A 190 -3.28 10.47 17.64
C VAL A 190 -4.19 11.28 18.56
N ALA A 191 -4.24 10.91 19.83
CA ALA A 191 -4.88 11.72 20.88
C ALA A 191 -4.09 11.61 22.18
N ASP A 192 -4.11 12.68 22.97
CA ASP A 192 -3.64 12.68 24.34
C ASP A 192 -4.74 12.11 25.25
N LEU A 193 -4.44 11.09 26.05
CA LEU A 193 -5.45 10.43 26.90
C LEU A 193 -5.85 11.29 28.10
N ASP A 194 -4.87 12.00 28.72
CA ASP A 194 -5.08 12.75 29.96
C ASP A 194 -4.71 14.22 29.86
N GLY A 195 -4.51 14.74 28.65
CA GLY A 195 -4.03 16.10 28.43
C GLY A 195 -2.60 16.38 28.93
N LYS A 196 -1.90 15.33 29.40
CA LYS A 196 -0.52 15.41 29.91
C LYS A 196 0.48 15.03 28.82
N ARG A 197 1.66 15.62 28.84
CA ARG A 197 2.76 15.19 27.96
C ARG A 197 3.12 13.72 28.26
N GLY A 198 3.26 12.91 27.19
CA GLY A 198 3.67 11.51 27.31
C GLY A 198 2.52 10.50 27.39
N THR A 199 1.26 10.95 27.26
CA THR A 199 0.08 10.07 27.27
C THR A 199 -0.58 9.92 25.91
N ARG A 200 0.16 10.21 24.84
CA ARG A 200 -0.34 10.04 23.47
C ARG A 200 -0.54 8.58 23.14
N LYS A 201 -1.63 8.33 22.44
CA LYS A 201 -1.92 7.01 21.89
C LYS A 201 -2.19 7.10 20.40
N LEU A 202 -1.68 6.09 19.68
CA LEU A 202 -2.00 5.89 18.26
C LEU A 202 -3.32 5.10 18.16
N PHE A 203 -4.26 5.62 17.40
CA PHE A 203 -5.56 5.00 17.15
C PHE A 203 -5.68 4.58 15.69
N ASP A 204 -6.52 3.57 15.43
CA ASP A 204 -6.86 3.12 14.10
C ASP A 204 -5.60 2.84 13.23
N GLY A 205 -4.62 2.14 13.83
CA GLY A 205 -3.32 1.89 13.22
C GLY A 205 -3.42 1.17 11.86
N GLU A 206 -4.40 0.28 11.70
CA GLU A 206 -4.63 -0.41 10.43
C GLU A 206 -5.10 0.55 9.31
N ARG A 207 -5.94 1.52 9.64
CA ARG A 207 -6.35 2.55 8.67
C ARG A 207 -5.19 3.50 8.37
N LEU A 208 -4.39 3.87 9.38
CA LEU A 208 -3.19 4.68 9.17
C LEU A 208 -2.19 3.95 8.26
N LEU A 209 -1.98 2.66 8.49
CA LEU A 209 -1.15 1.80 7.63
C LEU A 209 -1.65 1.80 6.19
N ALA A 210 -2.95 1.62 5.97
CA ALA A 210 -3.52 1.60 4.62
C ALA A 210 -3.29 2.91 3.87
N LEU A 211 -3.47 4.06 4.54
CA LEU A 211 -3.18 5.37 3.97
C LEU A 211 -1.68 5.57 3.72
N TRP A 212 -0.85 5.10 4.65
CA TRP A 212 0.59 5.19 4.54
C TRP A 212 1.12 4.36 3.35
N VAL A 213 0.68 3.11 3.20
CA VAL A 213 1.12 2.23 2.11
C VAL A 213 0.77 2.81 0.75
N ASP A 214 -0.45 3.36 0.58
CA ASP A 214 -0.85 4.03 -0.65
C ASP A 214 0.03 5.26 -0.96
N ALA A 215 0.28 6.10 0.03
CA ALA A 215 1.11 7.29 -0.15
C ALA A 215 2.60 6.94 -0.31
N TYR A 216 3.11 5.93 0.42
CA TYR A 216 4.47 5.42 0.31
C TYR A 216 4.78 4.94 -1.10
N ALA A 217 3.93 4.09 -1.67
CA ALA A 217 4.12 3.55 -3.02
C ALA A 217 4.27 4.66 -4.08
N ARG A 218 3.53 5.76 -3.92
CA ARG A 218 3.52 6.87 -4.88
C ARG A 218 4.59 7.92 -4.64
N GLN A 219 4.92 8.24 -3.39
CA GLN A 219 5.70 9.44 -3.06
C GLN A 219 7.07 9.15 -2.47
N LEU A 220 7.21 8.13 -1.61
CA LEU A 220 8.47 7.84 -0.94
C LEU A 220 9.26 6.74 -1.64
N ARG A 221 8.60 5.62 -1.97
CA ARG A 221 9.25 4.45 -2.60
C ARG A 221 10.07 4.80 -3.85
N PRO A 222 9.57 5.60 -4.82
CA PRO A 222 10.36 5.98 -5.99
C PRO A 222 11.63 6.76 -5.64
N ARG A 223 11.61 7.54 -4.55
CA ARG A 223 12.75 8.35 -4.10
C ARG A 223 13.82 7.55 -3.36
N THR A 224 13.50 6.35 -2.92
CA THR A 224 14.47 5.46 -2.27
C THR A 224 15.36 4.73 -3.27
N LEU A 225 14.98 4.60 -4.54
CA LEU A 225 15.74 3.89 -5.54
C LEU A 225 17.11 4.56 -5.76
N LEU A 226 18.19 3.86 -5.44
CA LEU A 226 19.57 4.25 -5.72
C LEU A 226 20.02 3.77 -7.09
N GLY A 227 19.52 2.62 -7.52
CA GLY A 227 19.79 2.06 -8.84
C GLY A 227 19.15 0.71 -9.03
N ARG A 228 18.89 0.38 -10.30
CA ARG A 228 18.49 -0.97 -10.75
C ARG A 228 19.69 -1.60 -11.42
N TYR A 229 20.00 -2.80 -11.01
CA TYR A 229 21.16 -3.56 -11.46
C TYR A 229 20.71 -4.92 -11.97
N PHE A 230 21.59 -5.54 -12.75
CA PHE A 230 21.43 -6.90 -13.25
C PHE A 230 22.57 -7.76 -12.75
N VAL A 231 22.26 -9.01 -12.45
CA VAL A 231 23.22 -10.02 -11.98
C VAL A 231 23.09 -11.30 -12.80
N PRO A 232 24.09 -12.19 -12.81
CA PRO A 232 24.05 -13.43 -13.60
C PRO A 232 22.89 -14.35 -13.19
N THR A 233 22.67 -14.53 -11.89
CA THR A 233 21.64 -15.42 -11.33
C THR A 233 21.18 -14.91 -9.97
N LEU A 234 19.97 -15.34 -9.56
CA LEU A 234 19.48 -15.17 -8.19
C LEU A 234 19.76 -16.39 -7.31
N ASP A 235 20.33 -17.47 -7.85
CA ASP A 235 20.59 -18.69 -7.08
C ASP A 235 21.50 -18.39 -5.88
N GLY A 236 21.16 -18.94 -4.74
CA GLY A 236 21.91 -18.75 -3.51
C GLY A 236 21.88 -17.31 -2.95
N TRP A 237 20.87 -16.52 -3.33
CA TRP A 237 20.71 -15.14 -2.82
C TRP A 237 20.64 -15.09 -1.28
N GLN A 238 20.11 -16.14 -0.64
CA GLN A 238 20.01 -16.24 0.82
C GLN A 238 21.39 -16.16 1.50
N ASP A 239 22.45 -16.62 0.82
CA ASP A 239 23.81 -16.66 1.34
C ASP A 239 24.57 -15.34 1.12
N TRP A 240 23.94 -14.33 0.52
CA TRP A 240 24.59 -13.05 0.33
C TRP A 240 24.80 -12.36 1.68
N PRO A 241 26.03 -11.93 2.00
CA PRO A 241 26.39 -11.44 3.33
C PRO A 241 25.96 -9.97 3.55
N LEU A 242 24.67 -9.66 3.38
CA LEU A 242 24.15 -8.30 3.44
C LEU A 242 24.48 -7.60 4.75
N ALA A 243 24.34 -8.31 5.88
CA ALA A 243 24.61 -7.76 7.21
C ALA A 243 26.04 -7.22 7.35
N LYS A 244 27.04 -7.88 6.73
CA LYS A 244 28.45 -7.41 6.72
C LYS A 244 28.63 -6.08 6.00
N HIS A 245 27.66 -5.72 5.16
CA HIS A 245 27.69 -4.49 4.36
C HIS A 245 26.65 -3.46 4.84
N GLY A 246 26.06 -3.67 6.03
CA GLY A 246 25.01 -2.79 6.56
C GLY A 246 23.78 -2.74 5.68
N ALA A 247 23.47 -3.84 4.98
CA ALA A 247 22.34 -3.95 4.07
C ALA A 247 21.31 -4.99 4.55
N GLN A 248 20.07 -4.88 4.09
CA GLN A 248 18.96 -5.74 4.47
C GLN A 248 18.11 -6.07 3.24
N TRP A 249 17.48 -7.25 3.26
CA TRP A 249 16.50 -7.63 2.25
C TRP A 249 15.19 -6.86 2.41
N GLY A 250 14.61 -6.41 1.31
CA GLY A 250 13.26 -5.86 1.21
C GLY A 250 12.41 -6.65 0.22
N SER A 251 11.17 -6.22 0.01
CA SER A 251 10.26 -6.77 -0.99
C SER A 251 10.20 -8.31 -1.04
N GLU A 252 10.38 -8.93 -2.23
CA GLU A 252 10.24 -10.37 -2.45
C GLU A 252 11.19 -11.23 -1.59
N PRO A 253 12.52 -10.97 -1.53
CA PRO A 253 13.41 -11.75 -0.68
C PRO A 253 13.02 -11.71 0.80
N ALA A 254 12.63 -10.53 1.29
CA ALA A 254 12.19 -10.39 2.67
C ALA A 254 10.82 -11.10 2.90
N GLY A 255 9.94 -11.05 1.92
CA GLY A 255 8.67 -11.79 1.93
C GLY A 255 8.88 -13.30 2.02
N ASP A 256 9.82 -13.84 1.25
CA ASP A 256 10.20 -15.25 1.33
C ASP A 256 10.76 -15.63 2.71
N LEU A 257 11.73 -14.86 3.22
CA LEU A 257 12.30 -15.09 4.54
C LEU A 257 11.27 -15.06 5.68
N LEU A 258 10.23 -14.26 5.57
CA LEU A 258 9.18 -14.14 6.58
C LEU A 258 8.06 -15.17 6.45
N THR A 259 7.79 -15.69 5.24
CA THR A 259 6.61 -16.54 4.98
C THR A 259 6.93 -17.92 4.44
N GLN A 260 8.13 -18.11 3.90
CA GLN A 260 8.56 -19.33 3.18
C GLN A 260 7.58 -19.72 2.05
N TYR A 261 6.99 -18.71 1.40
CA TYR A 261 5.96 -18.91 0.39
C TYR A 261 6.35 -18.44 -1.00
N LEU A 262 7.10 -17.34 -1.10
CA LEU A 262 7.41 -16.67 -2.35
C LEU A 262 8.84 -16.98 -2.82
N THR A 263 9.00 -17.57 -3.99
CA THR A 263 10.32 -17.58 -4.64
C THR A 263 10.57 -16.24 -5.31
N PRO A 264 11.61 -15.47 -4.92
CA PRO A 264 11.87 -14.17 -5.49
C PRO A 264 12.15 -14.20 -6.99
N GLY A 265 11.46 -13.36 -7.75
CA GLY A 265 11.75 -13.09 -9.16
C GLY A 265 12.69 -11.91 -9.35
N GLU A 266 12.72 -11.00 -8.39
CA GLU A 266 13.62 -9.86 -8.32
C GLU A 266 14.14 -9.69 -6.89
N LEU A 267 15.38 -9.22 -6.73
CA LEU A 267 15.92 -8.90 -5.41
C LEU A 267 15.76 -7.42 -5.10
N THR A 268 15.44 -7.10 -3.85
CA THR A 268 15.46 -5.72 -3.33
C THR A 268 16.36 -5.65 -2.11
N ILE A 269 17.34 -4.74 -2.16
CA ILE A 269 18.30 -4.52 -1.09
C ILE A 269 18.15 -3.08 -0.59
N TYR A 270 18.07 -2.91 0.72
CA TYR A 270 18.13 -1.61 1.38
C TYR A 270 19.50 -1.41 2.03
N ALA A 271 20.12 -0.27 1.72
CA ALA A 271 21.41 0.14 2.30
C ALA A 271 21.50 1.68 2.33
N ASP A 272 22.41 2.23 3.11
CA ASP A 272 22.65 3.68 3.14
C ASP A 272 23.29 4.19 1.85
N LYS A 273 24.14 3.35 1.25
CA LYS A 273 24.84 3.59 -0.01
C LYS A 273 25.12 2.27 -0.74
N MET A 274 25.60 2.36 -1.97
CA MET A 274 26.02 1.19 -2.73
C MET A 274 27.06 0.37 -1.95
N PRO A 275 26.78 -0.91 -1.64
CA PRO A 275 27.75 -1.80 -1.02
C PRO A 275 28.73 -2.34 -2.08
N GLY A 276 29.77 -1.56 -2.40
CA GLY A 276 30.68 -1.81 -3.53
C GLY A 276 31.33 -3.19 -3.55
N GLN A 277 31.71 -3.74 -2.39
CA GLN A 277 32.28 -5.10 -2.31
C GLN A 277 31.24 -6.17 -2.65
N LEU A 278 29.99 -5.99 -2.21
CA LEU A 278 28.88 -6.88 -2.55
C LEU A 278 28.60 -6.81 -4.06
N ALA A 279 28.52 -5.60 -4.59
CA ALA A 279 28.29 -5.37 -6.01
C ALA A 279 29.39 -6.00 -6.90
N ALA A 280 30.63 -5.86 -6.51
CA ALA A 280 31.76 -6.49 -7.21
C ALA A 280 31.70 -8.02 -7.13
N ARG A 281 31.42 -8.58 -5.96
CA ARG A 281 31.33 -10.03 -5.73
C ARG A 281 30.26 -10.69 -6.59
N TYR A 282 29.08 -10.06 -6.68
CA TYR A 282 27.93 -10.59 -7.42
C TYR A 282 27.74 -9.95 -8.80
N ARG A 283 28.76 -9.24 -9.29
CA ARG A 283 28.86 -8.69 -10.65
C ARG A 283 27.69 -7.82 -11.05
N PHE A 284 27.35 -6.85 -10.21
CA PHE A 284 26.28 -5.91 -10.53
C PHE A 284 26.61 -5.08 -11.76
N THR A 285 25.73 -5.05 -12.75
CA THR A 285 25.82 -4.20 -13.94
C THR A 285 24.56 -3.36 -14.11
N GLN A 286 24.68 -2.17 -14.68
CA GLN A 286 23.53 -1.32 -14.99
C GLN A 286 22.85 -1.69 -16.32
N GLN A 287 23.51 -2.50 -17.13
CA GLN A 287 22.98 -2.92 -18.43
C GLN A 287 22.66 -4.41 -18.39
N ALA A 288 21.44 -4.75 -18.83
CA ALA A 288 21.09 -6.15 -19.06
C ALA A 288 21.83 -6.66 -20.29
N ASP A 289 22.42 -7.83 -20.19
CA ASP A 289 23.03 -8.57 -21.29
C ASP A 289 22.65 -10.04 -21.24
N VAL A 290 23.23 -10.86 -22.14
CA VAL A 290 22.92 -12.30 -22.22
C VAL A 290 23.27 -13.03 -20.92
N GLY A 291 24.25 -12.56 -20.15
CA GLY A 291 24.74 -13.16 -18.91
C GLY A 291 24.19 -12.53 -17.63
N HIS A 292 23.44 -11.41 -17.73
CA HIS A 292 22.95 -10.64 -16.59
C HIS A 292 21.50 -10.26 -16.82
N LYS A 293 20.57 -11.12 -16.42
CA LYS A 293 19.12 -10.94 -16.62
C LYS A 293 18.34 -10.80 -15.32
N ALA A 294 18.92 -11.27 -14.23
CA ALA A 294 18.27 -11.23 -12.92
C ALA A 294 18.37 -9.82 -12.30
N ILE A 295 17.28 -9.30 -11.79
CA ILE A 295 17.15 -7.90 -11.37
C ILE A 295 17.44 -7.75 -9.88
N VAL A 296 18.20 -6.71 -9.54
CA VAL A 296 18.46 -6.26 -8.16
C VAL A 296 18.16 -4.76 -8.06
N ASP A 297 17.12 -4.39 -7.34
CA ASP A 297 16.83 -3.01 -6.95
C ASP A 297 17.61 -2.66 -5.68
N LEU A 298 18.49 -1.69 -5.75
CA LEU A 298 19.13 -1.11 -4.59
C LEU A 298 18.37 0.13 -4.16
N ARG A 299 17.96 0.17 -2.88
CA ARG A 299 17.19 1.25 -2.31
C ARG A 299 17.88 1.86 -1.10
N ARG A 300 17.71 3.16 -0.91
CA ARG A 300 18.24 3.89 0.24
C ARG A 300 17.41 3.56 1.48
N ARG A 301 18.08 3.17 2.58
CA ARG A 301 17.51 3.13 3.91
C ARG A 301 17.19 4.58 4.35
N PHE A 302 16.03 4.78 4.92
CA PHE A 302 15.56 6.11 5.35
C PHE A 302 15.19 6.16 6.84
N TRP A 303 15.48 5.11 7.60
CA TRP A 303 15.25 5.01 9.03
C TRP A 303 16.53 4.60 9.76
N HIS A 304 16.58 4.90 11.09
CA HIS A 304 17.71 4.60 11.95
C HIS A 304 17.21 4.04 13.28
N PHE A 305 16.57 2.86 13.24
CA PHE A 305 15.99 2.28 14.43
C PHE A 305 17.05 1.61 15.29
N PRO A 306 16.98 1.72 16.66
CA PRO A 306 17.88 1.01 17.55
C PRO A 306 17.82 -0.50 17.31
N GLY A 307 18.97 -1.14 17.18
CA GLY A 307 19.09 -2.59 16.98
C GLY A 307 18.84 -3.10 15.55
N ASP A 308 18.54 -2.22 14.58
CA ASP A 308 18.42 -2.63 13.16
C ASP A 308 19.77 -2.80 12.47
N GLU A 309 20.84 -2.27 13.05
CA GLU A 309 22.14 -2.17 12.37
C GLU A 309 22.90 -3.49 12.21
N ALA A 310 22.60 -4.51 12.99
CA ALA A 310 23.54 -5.63 13.10
C ALA A 310 22.97 -7.05 12.91
N ALA A 311 21.67 -7.30 12.97
CA ALA A 311 21.22 -8.68 13.17
C ALA A 311 19.99 -9.13 12.36
N LYS A 312 19.21 -8.24 11.78
CA LYS A 312 18.00 -8.64 11.05
C LYS A 312 18.27 -8.76 9.57
N PRO A 313 17.99 -9.92 8.96
CA PRO A 313 18.22 -10.09 7.51
C PRO A 313 17.28 -9.24 6.67
N THR A 314 16.13 -8.82 7.22
CA THR A 314 15.08 -8.10 6.52
C THR A 314 14.86 -6.71 7.09
N VAL A 315 14.39 -5.80 6.25
CA VAL A 315 13.84 -4.51 6.68
C VAL A 315 12.60 -4.72 7.57
N PRO A 316 12.12 -3.69 8.31
CA PRO A 316 10.92 -3.82 9.14
C PRO A 316 9.71 -4.37 8.35
N PRO A 317 8.92 -5.29 8.95
CA PRO A 317 7.82 -5.97 8.26
C PRO A 317 6.78 -5.04 7.63
N VAL A 318 6.54 -3.87 8.22
CA VAL A 318 5.67 -2.82 7.64
C VAL A 318 6.17 -2.39 6.25
N LEU A 319 7.48 -2.28 6.06
CA LEU A 319 8.09 -1.90 4.78
C LEU A 319 8.05 -3.07 3.78
N VAL A 320 8.34 -4.30 4.23
CA VAL A 320 8.20 -5.51 3.40
C VAL A 320 6.79 -5.62 2.84
N TYR A 321 5.79 -5.47 3.71
CA TYR A 321 4.38 -5.48 3.34
C TYR A 321 4.05 -4.42 2.28
N ALA A 322 4.50 -3.19 2.49
CA ALA A 322 4.25 -2.10 1.56
C ALA A 322 4.94 -2.29 0.20
N ASP A 323 6.17 -2.80 0.21
CA ASP A 323 6.92 -3.09 -1.02
C ASP A 323 6.28 -4.22 -1.84
N LEU A 324 5.85 -5.30 -1.19
CA LEU A 324 5.16 -6.40 -1.85
C LEU A 324 3.87 -5.92 -2.51
N LEU A 325 3.06 -5.13 -1.82
CA LEU A 325 1.82 -4.57 -2.39
C LEU A 325 2.09 -3.61 -3.55
N ALA A 326 3.20 -2.86 -3.48
CA ALA A 326 3.59 -1.89 -4.51
C ALA A 326 4.09 -2.54 -5.82
N THR A 327 4.35 -3.84 -5.84
CA THR A 327 4.67 -4.57 -7.08
C THR A 327 3.46 -4.72 -7.99
N GLY A 328 2.25 -4.85 -7.41
CA GLY A 328 1.03 -5.20 -8.13
C GLY A 328 0.98 -6.66 -8.61
N ASP A 329 2.01 -7.46 -8.34
CA ASP A 329 2.08 -8.88 -8.69
C ASP A 329 1.21 -9.73 -7.75
N ALA A 330 0.45 -10.67 -8.30
CA ALA A 330 -0.49 -11.49 -7.53
C ALA A 330 0.20 -12.35 -6.45
N ARG A 331 1.40 -12.89 -6.72
CA ARG A 331 2.17 -13.70 -5.77
C ARG A 331 2.69 -12.83 -4.62
N CYS A 332 3.15 -11.61 -4.93
CA CYS A 332 3.59 -10.64 -3.94
C CYS A 332 2.42 -10.18 -3.05
N ILE A 333 1.25 -9.95 -3.63
CA ILE A 333 0.02 -9.60 -2.90
C ILE A 333 -0.38 -10.74 -1.95
N GLU A 334 -0.35 -11.99 -2.42
CA GLU A 334 -0.64 -13.15 -1.58
C GLU A 334 0.37 -13.31 -0.45
N THR A 335 1.66 -13.09 -0.72
CA THR A 335 2.71 -13.09 0.31
C THR A 335 2.48 -12.00 1.36
N ALA A 336 2.11 -10.79 0.91
CA ALA A 336 1.73 -9.70 1.80
C ALA A 336 0.53 -10.06 2.70
N ARG A 337 -0.47 -10.78 2.18
CA ARG A 337 -1.61 -11.29 2.95
C ARG A 337 -1.16 -12.24 4.05
N ARG A 338 -0.31 -13.21 3.72
CA ARG A 338 0.18 -14.23 4.66
C ARG A 338 0.97 -13.64 5.82
N MET A 339 1.82 -12.65 5.54
CA MET A 339 2.61 -11.99 6.59
C MET A 339 1.82 -10.96 7.41
N TYR A 340 0.67 -10.50 6.92
CA TYR A 340 -0.02 -9.33 7.47
C TYR A 340 -0.40 -9.51 8.94
N GLU A 341 -1.09 -10.59 9.27
CA GLU A 341 -1.65 -10.76 10.62
C GLU A 341 -0.55 -10.87 11.68
N ASP A 342 0.45 -11.71 11.43
CA ASP A 342 1.50 -12.01 12.41
C ASP A 342 2.56 -10.92 12.53
N HIS A 343 2.95 -10.31 11.42
CA HIS A 343 4.10 -9.40 11.37
C HIS A 343 3.71 -7.92 11.33
N VAL A 344 2.47 -7.58 10.93
CA VAL A 344 2.05 -6.18 10.73
C VAL A 344 0.88 -5.80 11.62
N ALA A 345 -0.25 -6.52 11.58
CA ALA A 345 -1.47 -6.12 12.26
C ALA A 345 -1.39 -6.32 13.78
N ARG A 346 -0.84 -7.47 14.23
CA ARG A 346 -0.74 -7.78 15.65
C ARG A 346 0.06 -6.74 16.45
N PRO A 347 1.23 -6.24 15.99
CA PRO A 347 1.92 -5.14 16.66
C PRO A 347 1.10 -3.85 16.74
N LEU A 348 0.31 -3.53 15.71
CA LEU A 348 -0.52 -2.32 15.67
C LEU A 348 -1.74 -2.38 16.60
N ARG A 349 -2.24 -3.59 16.94
CA ARG A 349 -3.40 -3.79 17.84
C ARG A 349 -3.01 -3.86 19.31
N LYS A 350 -1.76 -4.15 19.64
CA LYS A 350 -1.28 -4.31 21.01
C LYS A 350 -1.09 -2.99 21.79
N ASN A 351 -1.53 -1.87 21.23
CA ASN A 351 -1.42 -0.52 21.83
C ASN A 351 -2.70 -0.04 22.50
#